data_d6f4183512fec4ae9ae373394a348c43
#
_entry.id   d6f4183512fec4ae9ae373394a348c43
#
_cell.length_a   1.000
_cell.length_b   1.000
_cell.length_c   1.000
_cell.angle_alpha   90.00
_cell.angle_beta   90.00
_cell.angle_gamma   90.00
#
_symmetry.space_group_name_H-M   'P 1'
#
loop_
_entity.id
_entity.type
_entity.pdbx_description
1 polymer ?
#
loop_
_entity_poly.entity_id
_entity_poly.type
_entity_poly.pdbx_seq_one_letter_code
_entity_poly.pdbx_strand_id
1 'polypeptide(L)'
;MKISRLLIVIFTVFSMSSCYDEPLTKGVITVYDSEGNTVSGAIVKLFQEDIVGVTQTNIVSTLVSDFNGQTEHILELESLMNVEAYTLSESTSSDTLLYGTTVIRLMRGKTIYKNIEILTVN
;
A
#
# COMPACT_ATOMS: atom_id res chain seq x y z
N MET A 1 16.83 6.07 53.19
CA MET A 1 15.39 5.81 53.09
C MET A 1 14.63 6.75 52.22
N LYS A 2 15.02 8.02 52.09
CA LYS A 2 14.34 8.97 51.17
C LYS A 2 14.62 8.71 49.71
N ILE A 3 15.73 8.05 49.37
CA ILE A 3 16.15 7.77 47.97
C ILE A 3 15.33 6.63 47.37
N SER A 4 14.93 5.61 48.15
CA SER A 4 14.15 4.48 47.64
C SER A 4 12.71 4.86 47.27
N ARG A 5 12.14 5.83 48.00
CA ARG A 5 10.80 6.37 47.68
C ARG A 5 10.83 7.24 46.41
N LEU A 6 11.91 7.99 46.21
CA LEU A 6 12.09 8.77 45.02
C LEU A 6 12.28 7.91 43.78
N LEU A 7 13.01 6.80 43.90
CA LEU A 7 13.22 5.82 42.83
C LEU A 7 11.91 5.15 42.40
N ILE A 8 11.03 4.83 43.34
CA ILE A 8 9.72 4.23 43.03
C ILE A 8 8.83 5.20 42.27
N VAL A 9 8.84 6.48 42.62
CA VAL A 9 8.06 7.51 41.94
C VAL A 9 8.56 7.72 40.52
N ILE A 10 9.86 7.74 40.28
CA ILE A 10 10.48 7.88 38.96
C ILE A 10 10.13 6.66 38.10
N PHE A 11 10.13 5.47 38.64
CA PHE A 11 9.79 4.24 37.94
C PHE A 11 8.31 4.20 37.53
N THR A 12 7.41 4.73 38.37
CA THR A 12 5.97 4.79 38.05
C THR A 12 5.65 5.79 36.95
N VAL A 13 6.38 6.90 36.91
CA VAL A 13 6.22 7.92 35.85
C VAL A 13 6.70 7.39 34.51
N PHE A 14 7.75 6.56 34.48
CA PHE A 14 8.28 5.97 33.25
C PHE A 14 7.34 4.95 32.61
N SER A 15 6.54 4.24 33.42
CA SER A 15 5.59 3.26 32.88
C SER A 15 4.32 3.87 32.26
N MET A 16 4.06 5.16 32.51
CA MET A 16 2.92 5.86 31.93
C MET A 16 3.19 6.51 30.57
N SER A 17 4.44 6.54 30.13
CA SER A 17 4.83 7.19 28.87
C SER A 17 4.89 6.25 27.66
N SER A 18 4.47 4.98 27.81
CA SER A 18 4.33 4.08 26.67
C SER A 18 3.00 4.37 25.98
N CYS A 19 2.98 5.37 25.11
CA CYS A 19 1.91 5.55 24.16
C CYS A 19 1.91 4.37 23.20
N TYR A 20 0.88 3.55 23.28
CA TYR A 20 0.69 2.44 22.38
C TYR A 20 0.09 2.96 21.07
N ASP A 21 0.94 3.24 20.09
CA ASP A 21 0.49 3.56 18.77
C ASP A 21 0.11 2.26 18.04
N GLU A 22 -1.15 2.15 17.64
CA GLU A 22 -1.57 1.02 16.82
C GLU A 22 -0.80 1.02 15.51
N PRO A 23 -0.25 -0.14 15.06
CA PRO A 23 0.42 -0.20 13.78
C PRO A 23 -0.57 0.09 12.65
N LEU A 24 -0.08 0.78 11.63
CA LEU A 24 -0.90 1.16 10.48
C LEU A 24 -1.23 -0.05 9.61
N THR A 25 -2.40 0.00 8.98
CA THR A 25 -2.79 -0.97 7.96
C THR A 25 -2.20 -0.51 6.63
N LYS A 26 -1.23 -1.27 6.11
CA LYS A 26 -0.49 -0.90 4.90
C LYS A 26 -0.54 -1.97 3.84
N GLY A 27 -0.59 -1.55 2.60
CA GLY A 27 -0.39 -2.40 1.44
C GLY A 27 0.79 -1.87 0.63
N VAL A 28 1.82 -2.69 0.45
CA VAL A 28 2.97 -2.37 -0.38
C VAL A 28 2.88 -3.16 -1.67
N ILE A 29 2.75 -2.45 -2.78
CA ILE A 29 2.63 -3.04 -4.12
C ILE A 29 3.96 -2.84 -4.83
N THR A 30 4.53 -3.93 -5.35
CA THR A 30 5.73 -3.88 -6.20
C THR A 30 5.33 -4.22 -7.62
N VAL A 31 5.65 -3.32 -8.56
CA VAL A 31 5.29 -3.46 -9.97
C VAL A 31 6.47 -4.05 -10.74
N TYR A 32 6.21 -5.14 -11.46
CA TYR A 32 7.21 -5.82 -12.30
C TYR A 32 6.75 -5.86 -13.76
N ASP A 33 7.71 -5.83 -14.66
CA ASP A 33 7.45 -6.08 -16.07
C ASP A 33 7.54 -7.59 -16.40
N SER A 34 7.37 -7.95 -17.67
CA SER A 34 7.43 -9.35 -18.11
C SER A 34 8.82 -9.97 -17.96
N GLU A 35 9.86 -9.16 -17.84
CA GLU A 35 11.23 -9.61 -17.67
C GLU A 35 11.63 -9.77 -16.21
N GLY A 36 10.75 -9.42 -15.29
CA GLY A 36 11.00 -9.50 -13.84
C GLY A 36 11.70 -8.27 -13.27
N ASN A 37 11.81 -7.19 -14.04
CA ASN A 37 12.38 -5.93 -13.57
C ASN A 37 11.31 -5.07 -12.92
N THR A 38 11.70 -4.35 -11.85
CA THR A 38 10.79 -3.40 -11.22
C THR A 38 10.53 -2.20 -12.13
N VAL A 39 9.32 -1.67 -12.08
CA VAL A 39 8.89 -0.56 -12.95
C VAL A 39 8.63 0.68 -12.11
N SER A 40 9.44 1.72 -12.33
CA SER A 40 9.24 3.04 -11.74
C SER A 40 8.27 3.86 -12.60
N GLY A 41 7.47 4.71 -11.97
CA GLY A 41 6.55 5.58 -12.70
C GLY A 41 5.25 4.91 -13.12
N ALA A 42 4.97 3.71 -12.67
CA ALA A 42 3.69 3.05 -12.92
C ALA A 42 2.62 3.61 -11.98
N ILE A 43 1.43 3.78 -12.50
CA ILE A 43 0.29 4.24 -11.71
C ILE A 43 -0.39 3.01 -11.11
N VAL A 44 -0.52 3.00 -9.79
CA VAL A 44 -1.13 1.90 -9.03
C VAL A 44 -2.38 2.41 -8.32
N LYS A 45 -3.50 1.76 -8.61
CA LYS A 45 -4.80 2.08 -8.01
C LYS A 45 -5.31 0.92 -7.17
N LEU A 46 -5.69 1.22 -5.94
CA LEU A 46 -6.42 0.31 -5.07
C LEU A 46 -7.87 0.75 -5.01
N PHE A 47 -8.78 -0.16 -5.30
CA PHE A 47 -10.20 0.16 -5.35
C PHE A 47 -11.06 -1.05 -4.98
N GLN A 48 -12.30 -0.77 -4.61
CA GLN A 48 -13.31 -1.81 -4.40
C GLN A 48 -14.41 -1.65 -5.43
N GLU A 49 -14.79 -2.76 -6.07
CA GLU A 49 -15.96 -2.78 -6.92
C GLU A 49 -17.21 -2.98 -6.06
N ASP A 50 -18.21 -2.16 -6.29
CA ASP A 50 -19.48 -2.32 -5.62
C ASP A 50 -20.24 -3.49 -6.25
N ILE A 51 -20.55 -4.50 -5.43
CA ILE A 51 -21.09 -5.79 -5.88
C ILE A 51 -22.54 -5.68 -6.36
N VAL A 52 -23.20 -4.56 -6.13
CA VAL A 52 -24.65 -4.41 -6.37
C VAL A 52 -24.94 -3.59 -7.62
N GLY A 53 -24.41 -3.97 -8.76
CA GLY A 53 -24.85 -3.46 -10.07
C GLY A 53 -24.79 -1.96 -10.30
N VAL A 54 -24.19 -1.21 -9.40
CA VAL A 54 -23.96 0.23 -9.56
C VAL A 54 -22.53 0.41 -10.02
N THR A 55 -22.37 1.03 -11.18
CA THR A 55 -21.09 1.25 -11.83
C THR A 55 -20.22 2.31 -11.13
N GLN A 56 -20.27 2.42 -9.83
CA GLN A 56 -19.40 3.35 -9.10
C GLN A 56 -18.20 2.59 -8.53
N THR A 57 -17.10 2.69 -9.22
CA THR A 57 -15.80 2.23 -8.73
C THR A 57 -15.31 3.24 -7.69
N ASN A 58 -15.32 2.86 -6.44
CA ASN A 58 -14.73 3.69 -5.40
C ASN A 58 -13.22 3.54 -5.43
N ILE A 59 -12.54 4.51 -6.02
CA ILE A 59 -11.08 4.57 -6.00
C ILE A 59 -10.65 5.04 -4.62
N VAL A 60 -9.94 4.19 -3.88
CA VAL A 60 -9.55 4.48 -2.50
C VAL A 60 -8.14 5.07 -2.43
N SER A 61 -7.23 4.60 -3.29
CA SER A 61 -5.84 5.09 -3.25
C SER A 61 -5.19 4.95 -4.61
N THR A 62 -4.58 6.03 -5.10
CA THR A 62 -3.83 6.05 -6.35
C THR A 62 -2.46 6.65 -6.10
N LEU A 63 -1.42 5.89 -6.39
CA LEU A 63 -0.04 6.30 -6.20
C LEU A 63 0.80 5.93 -7.41
N VAL A 64 1.96 6.58 -7.54
CA VAL A 64 2.94 6.31 -8.61
C VAL A 64 4.12 5.56 -8.01
N SER A 65 4.56 4.49 -8.65
CA SER A 65 5.66 3.67 -8.15
C SER A 65 6.98 4.45 -8.13
N ASP A 66 7.78 4.21 -7.09
CA ASP A 66 9.06 4.86 -6.85
C ASP A 66 10.19 4.18 -7.63
N PHE A 67 11.44 4.53 -7.33
CA PHE A 67 12.62 3.96 -7.99
C PHE A 67 12.75 2.45 -7.79
N ASN A 68 12.16 1.91 -6.73
CA ASN A 68 12.15 0.48 -6.46
C ASN A 68 10.92 -0.22 -7.06
N GLY A 69 10.08 0.52 -7.78
CA GLY A 69 8.84 0.01 -8.34
C GLY A 69 7.74 -0.21 -7.32
N GLN A 70 7.81 0.45 -6.17
CA GLN A 70 6.89 0.23 -5.06
C GLN A 70 5.96 1.40 -4.81
N THR A 71 4.74 1.08 -4.36
CA THR A 71 3.80 2.04 -3.81
C THR A 71 3.39 1.58 -2.42
N GLU A 72 3.29 2.52 -1.48
CA GLU A 72 2.88 2.24 -0.12
C GLU A 72 1.53 2.89 0.15
N HIS A 73 0.51 2.07 0.33
CA HIS A 73 -0.86 2.51 0.57
C HIS A 73 -1.23 2.32 2.03
N ILE A 74 -1.65 3.41 2.67
CA ILE A 74 -2.09 3.39 4.07
C ILE A 74 -3.60 3.54 4.10
N LEU A 75 -4.28 2.57 4.69
CA LEU A 75 -5.73 2.54 4.79
C LEU A 75 -6.15 2.38 6.24
N GLU A 76 -7.35 2.85 6.56
CA GLU A 76 -7.85 2.81 7.94
C GLU A 76 -8.44 1.46 8.32
N LEU A 77 -8.97 0.72 7.34
CA LEU A 77 -9.71 -0.51 7.60
C LEU A 77 -9.12 -1.67 6.81
N GLU A 78 -9.24 -2.87 7.40
CA GLU A 78 -8.96 -4.09 6.65
C GLU A 78 -10.00 -4.27 5.55
N SER A 79 -9.56 -4.71 4.39
CA SER A 79 -10.43 -4.91 3.23
C SER A 79 -9.77 -5.73 2.16
N LEU A 80 -10.59 -6.37 1.33
CA LEU A 80 -10.15 -7.01 0.10
C LEU A 80 -10.28 -5.98 -1.02
N MET A 81 -9.16 -5.67 -1.68
CA MET A 81 -9.13 -4.62 -2.70
C MET A 81 -8.59 -5.12 -4.01
N ASN A 82 -9.14 -4.58 -5.08
CA ASN A 82 -8.60 -4.77 -6.41
C ASN A 82 -7.41 -3.83 -6.62
N VAL A 83 -6.38 -4.33 -7.28
CA VAL A 83 -5.17 -3.56 -7.61
C VAL A 83 -5.06 -3.50 -9.13
N GLU A 84 -4.93 -2.30 -9.65
CA GLU A 84 -4.71 -2.05 -11.07
C GLU A 84 -3.43 -1.23 -11.22
N ALA A 85 -2.51 -1.71 -12.05
CA ALA A 85 -1.27 -0.99 -12.32
C ALA A 85 -1.10 -0.83 -13.82
N TYR A 86 -0.67 0.36 -14.25
CA TYR A 86 -0.43 0.63 -15.66
C TYR A 86 0.61 1.72 -15.85
N THR A 87 1.22 1.73 -17.02
CA THR A 87 2.12 2.79 -17.44
C THR A 87 1.52 3.54 -18.60
N LEU A 88 1.68 4.87 -18.60
CA LEU A 88 1.34 5.70 -19.74
C LEU A 88 2.58 5.85 -20.61
N SER A 89 2.49 5.47 -21.88
CA SER A 89 3.58 5.66 -22.84
C SER A 89 3.64 7.13 -23.23
N GLU A 90 4.75 7.78 -22.93
CA GLU A 90 4.99 9.16 -23.34
C GLU A 90 5.42 9.29 -24.81
N SER A 91 5.68 8.16 -25.48
CA SER A 91 6.13 8.23 -26.87
C SER A 91 4.93 8.27 -27.82
N THR A 92 4.93 9.27 -28.65
CA THR A 92 3.86 9.58 -29.61
C THR A 92 3.73 8.57 -30.75
N SER A 93 4.52 7.51 -30.78
CA SER A 93 4.56 6.63 -31.94
C SER A 93 4.18 5.17 -31.69
N SER A 94 3.97 4.78 -30.45
CA SER A 94 3.48 3.44 -30.15
C SER A 94 2.77 3.42 -28.80
N ASP A 95 1.49 3.20 -28.87
CA ASP A 95 0.63 3.07 -27.69
C ASP A 95 0.91 1.75 -26.97
N THR A 96 2.12 1.58 -26.44
CA THR A 96 2.42 0.41 -25.63
C THR A 96 2.00 0.67 -24.20
N LEU A 97 0.74 0.45 -23.94
CA LEU A 97 0.20 0.49 -22.59
C LEU A 97 0.55 -0.82 -21.90
N LEU A 98 1.29 -0.73 -20.81
CA LEU A 98 1.51 -1.87 -19.92
C LEU A 98 0.43 -1.85 -18.84
N TYR A 99 -0.19 -3.00 -18.59
CA TYR A 99 -1.34 -3.11 -17.72
C TYR A 99 -1.33 -4.43 -16.98
N GLY A 100 -1.72 -4.39 -15.70
CA GLY A 100 -1.86 -5.59 -14.89
C GLY A 100 -2.88 -5.38 -13.78
N THR A 101 -3.48 -6.47 -13.32
CA THR A 101 -4.43 -6.47 -12.21
C THR A 101 -4.12 -7.59 -11.24
N THR A 102 -4.42 -7.36 -9.98
CA THR A 102 -4.36 -8.38 -8.94
C THR A 102 -5.29 -7.98 -7.80
N VAL A 103 -5.27 -8.76 -6.74
CA VAL A 103 -6.09 -8.51 -5.55
C VAL A 103 -5.17 -8.53 -4.33
N ILE A 104 -5.39 -7.61 -3.40
CA ILE A 104 -4.68 -7.57 -2.13
C ILE A 104 -5.68 -7.63 -0.99
N ARG A 105 -5.37 -8.43 0.01
CA ARG A 105 -6.15 -8.49 1.24
C ARG A 105 -5.39 -7.74 2.34
N LEU A 106 -5.89 -6.59 2.70
CA LEU A 106 -5.32 -5.77 3.76
C LEU A 106 -5.81 -6.26 5.11
N MET A 107 -4.88 -6.42 6.03
CA MET A 107 -5.16 -6.87 7.39
C MET A 107 -4.86 -5.74 8.36
N ARG A 108 -5.77 -5.53 9.30
CA ARG A 108 -5.66 -4.45 10.28
C ARG A 108 -4.36 -4.51 11.06
N GLY A 109 -3.63 -3.40 11.06
CA GLY A 109 -2.39 -3.27 11.80
C GLY A 109 -1.22 -4.05 11.23
N LYS A 110 -1.32 -4.51 9.98
CA LYS A 110 -0.27 -5.28 9.33
C LYS A 110 0.14 -4.66 8.00
N THR A 111 1.38 -4.89 7.60
CA THR A 111 1.88 -4.53 6.28
C THR A 111 1.82 -5.76 5.39
N ILE A 112 1.04 -5.67 4.33
CA ILE A 112 0.87 -6.75 3.35
C ILE A 112 1.61 -6.37 2.08
N TYR A 113 2.44 -7.27 1.59
CA TYR A 113 3.22 -7.10 0.36
C TYR A 113 2.57 -7.87 -0.78
N LYS A 114 2.40 -7.23 -1.92
CA LYS A 114 1.84 -7.86 -3.11
C LYS A 114 2.63 -7.43 -4.34
N ASN A 115 2.95 -8.38 -5.20
CA ASN A 115 3.58 -8.12 -6.47
C ASN A 115 2.54 -8.10 -7.58
N ILE A 116 2.69 -7.18 -8.52
CA ILE A 116 1.83 -7.11 -9.70
C ILE A 116 2.70 -7.06 -10.95
N GLU A 117 2.39 -7.90 -11.92
CA GLU A 117 3.06 -7.93 -13.20
C GLU A 117 2.24 -7.17 -14.24
N ILE A 118 2.86 -6.23 -14.91
CA ILE A 118 2.23 -5.47 -15.99
C ILE A 118 2.72 -5.98 -17.34
N LEU A 119 1.77 -6.22 -18.24
CA LEU A 119 2.02 -6.79 -19.55
C LEU A 119 1.57 -5.85 -20.65
N THR A 120 2.17 -6.00 -21.83
CA THR A 120 1.74 -5.23 -23.00
C THR A 120 0.30 -5.59 -23.37
N VAL A 121 -0.52 -4.57 -23.52
CA VAL A 121 -1.90 -4.72 -23.99
C VAL A 121 -1.95 -4.42 -25.48
N ASN A 122 -2.34 -5.43 -26.26
CA ASN A 122 -2.53 -5.29 -27.71
C ASN A 122 -3.99 -4.94 -28.02
#